data_dae3eb74990aeed3fd4c3545301df214
#
_entry.id   dae3eb74990aeed3fd4c3545301df214
#
_cell.length_a   1.000
_cell.length_b   1.000
_cell.length_c   1.000
_cell.angle_alpha   90.00
_cell.angle_beta   90.00
_cell.angle_gamma   90.00
#
_symmetry.space_group_name_H-M   'P 1'
#
loop_
_entity.id
_entity.type
_entity.pdbx_description
1 polymer ?
#
loop_
_entity_poly.entity_id
_entity_poly.type
_entity_poly.pdbx_seq_one_letter_code
_entity_poly.pdbx_strand_id
1 'polypeptide(L)'
;YNKLSIIDDEISSYIEAAGENNSINIEQMKTLGNIPVIKIESQIFEKLEKNINSKFKMEKLDNSAKKLLPILKELKTATDTMGNYYGKKENLTDNFAKSQGLHTSFLRIYKKYKINSDLFKTEMTKISDEKMQKVLETYKNEGSIIKYNLTILMNNCESFIDKIDNPKLRMTTFIKGDLGKLKKIQQNISISSNNFQKVIENEKQLKKENYSREKLEIFNKQLAQFEKSVTIFIRELEKNKSLNINQIEKKIYSENSAGTPNDVIKNYNKLVNDYNNLMN
;
A
#
# COMPACT_ATOMS: atom_id res chain seq x y z
N TYR A 1 -2.25 0.22 10.04
CA TYR A 1 -1.34 0.40 8.90
C TYR A 1 -2.06 1.13 7.75
N ASN A 2 -3.14 0.58 7.20
CA ASN A 2 -3.86 1.15 6.04
C ASN A 2 -4.32 2.61 6.23
N LYS A 3 -4.72 3.00 7.47
CA LYS A 3 -5.12 4.39 7.74
C LYS A 3 -3.97 5.39 7.68
N LEU A 4 -2.74 4.98 8.03
CA LEU A 4 -1.56 5.84 7.86
C LEU A 4 -1.20 6.03 6.38
N SER A 5 -1.39 4.99 5.56
CA SER A 5 -1.18 5.11 4.12
C SER A 5 -2.16 6.11 3.48
N ILE A 6 -3.44 6.08 3.88
CA ILE A 6 -4.43 7.05 3.41
C ILE A 6 -4.01 8.49 3.77
N ILE A 7 -3.52 8.72 5.00
CA ILE A 7 -3.01 10.04 5.41
C ILE A 7 -1.82 10.46 4.53
N ASP A 8 -0.88 9.55 4.27
CA ASP A 8 0.28 9.84 3.42
C ASP A 8 -0.13 10.20 1.98
N ASP A 9 -1.18 9.57 1.45
CA ASP A 9 -1.70 9.83 0.11
C ASP A 9 -2.37 11.21 0.03
N GLU A 10 -3.18 11.56 1.02
CA GLU A 10 -3.82 12.89 1.09
C GLU A 10 -2.76 14.00 1.29
N ILE A 11 -1.76 13.77 2.13
CA ILE A 11 -0.61 14.68 2.29
C ILE A 11 0.12 14.87 0.97
N SER A 12 0.33 13.79 0.25
CA SER A 12 1.03 13.81 -1.03
C SER A 12 0.26 14.61 -2.08
N SER A 13 -1.06 14.44 -2.13
CA SER A 13 -1.92 15.21 -3.02
C SER A 13 -1.88 16.70 -2.71
N TYR A 14 -1.86 17.07 -1.42
CA TYR A 14 -1.70 18.45 -1.01
C TYR A 14 -0.31 19.01 -1.39
N ILE A 15 0.76 18.27 -1.12
CA ILE A 15 2.13 18.69 -1.45
C ILE A 15 2.31 18.84 -2.97
N GLU A 16 1.71 17.98 -3.77
CA GLU A 16 1.71 18.08 -5.24
C GLU A 16 1.06 19.40 -5.71
N ALA A 17 -0.01 19.81 -5.04
CA ALA A 17 -0.70 21.06 -5.35
C ALA A 17 0.04 22.31 -4.83
N ALA A 18 0.55 22.26 -3.61
CA ALA A 18 1.11 23.40 -2.89
C ALA A 18 2.62 23.57 -3.04
N GLY A 19 3.34 22.49 -3.39
CA GLY A 19 4.80 22.43 -3.44
C GLY A 19 5.42 21.76 -2.22
N GLU A 20 6.64 21.23 -2.40
CA GLU A 20 7.42 20.55 -1.34
C GLU A 20 8.27 21.53 -0.51
N ASN A 21 8.45 22.73 -1.01
CA ASN A 21 9.31 23.76 -0.39
C ASN A 21 8.52 24.62 0.59
N ASN A 22 9.23 25.35 1.44
CA ASN A 22 8.60 26.30 2.36
C ASN A 22 7.82 27.41 1.65
N SER A 23 8.08 27.67 0.38
CA SER A 23 7.33 28.61 -0.45
C SER A 23 6.19 27.91 -1.14
N ILE A 24 4.96 28.31 -0.87
CA ILE A 24 3.76 27.74 -1.47
C ILE A 24 3.61 28.14 -2.94
N ASN A 25 3.21 27.21 -3.78
CA ASN A 25 2.94 27.47 -5.20
C ASN A 25 1.50 27.99 -5.40
N ILE A 26 1.30 29.27 -5.13
CA ILE A 26 -0.03 29.91 -5.22
C ILE A 26 -0.58 29.85 -6.65
N GLU A 27 0.25 30.03 -7.67
CA GLU A 27 -0.20 30.00 -9.08
C GLU A 27 -0.77 28.63 -9.44
N GLN A 28 -0.13 27.56 -9.04
CA GLN A 28 -0.66 26.21 -9.23
C GLN A 28 -1.96 26.00 -8.45
N MET A 29 -2.01 26.45 -7.20
CA MET A 29 -3.23 26.31 -6.37
C MET A 29 -4.42 27.11 -6.92
N LYS A 30 -4.20 28.26 -7.56
CA LYS A 30 -5.24 29.03 -8.24
C LYS A 30 -5.85 28.29 -9.44
N THR A 31 -5.08 27.45 -10.11
CA THR A 31 -5.56 26.67 -11.28
C THR A 31 -6.42 25.47 -10.86
N LEU A 32 -6.37 25.05 -9.59
CA LEU A 32 -7.14 23.95 -9.07
C LEU A 32 -8.54 24.42 -8.68
N GLY A 33 -9.56 23.76 -9.19
CA GLY A 33 -10.95 24.04 -8.79
C GLY A 33 -11.22 23.76 -7.31
N ASN A 34 -10.57 22.73 -6.78
CA ASN A 34 -10.58 22.36 -5.36
C ASN A 34 -9.16 22.07 -4.88
N ILE A 35 -8.78 22.67 -3.77
CA ILE A 35 -7.49 22.40 -3.12
C ILE A 35 -7.62 21.10 -2.32
N PRO A 36 -6.69 20.14 -2.48
CA PRO A 36 -6.71 18.89 -1.71
C PRO A 36 -6.69 19.16 -0.21
N VAL A 37 -7.62 18.57 0.52
CA VAL A 37 -7.75 18.71 1.97
C VAL A 37 -7.42 17.37 2.62
N ILE A 38 -6.52 17.41 3.62
CA ILE A 38 -6.10 16.24 4.36
C ILE A 38 -7.06 15.98 5.51
N LYS A 39 -7.67 14.79 5.56
CA LYS A 39 -8.63 14.38 6.60
C LYS A 39 -8.05 13.30 7.49
N ILE A 40 -7.83 13.61 8.76
CA ILE A 40 -7.36 12.65 9.75
C ILE A 40 -8.51 12.28 10.69
N GLU A 41 -8.96 11.02 10.60
CA GLU A 41 -10.04 10.51 11.43
C GLU A 41 -9.59 10.30 12.88
N SER A 42 -10.40 10.75 13.86
CA SER A 42 -10.10 10.61 15.29
C SER A 42 -9.98 9.16 15.76
N GLN A 43 -10.65 8.23 15.11
CA GLN A 43 -10.57 6.79 15.42
C GLN A 43 -9.16 6.22 15.37
N ILE A 44 -8.23 6.84 14.63
CA ILE A 44 -6.83 6.39 14.58
C ILE A 44 -6.15 6.58 15.95
N PHE A 45 -6.47 7.68 16.64
CA PHE A 45 -5.90 7.98 17.97
C PHE A 45 -6.39 6.98 19.01
N GLU A 46 -7.70 6.72 19.05
CA GLU A 46 -8.32 5.76 19.96
C GLU A 46 -7.71 4.36 19.80
N LYS A 47 -7.53 3.92 18.54
CA LYS A 47 -6.89 2.62 18.24
C LYS A 47 -5.44 2.58 18.66
N LEU A 48 -4.65 3.64 18.43
CA LEU A 48 -3.26 3.71 18.86
C LEU A 48 -3.17 3.72 20.39
N GLU A 49 -3.98 4.53 21.08
CA GLU A 49 -4.03 4.59 22.56
C GLU A 49 -4.42 3.25 23.18
N LYS A 50 -5.46 2.59 22.64
CA LYS A 50 -5.87 1.27 23.09
C LYS A 50 -4.76 0.24 22.95
N ASN A 51 -4.03 0.25 21.84
CA ASN A 51 -2.95 -0.70 21.61
C ASN A 51 -1.75 -0.42 22.49
N ILE A 52 -1.34 0.85 22.67
CA ILE A 52 -0.27 1.26 23.59
C ILE A 52 -0.57 0.80 25.03
N ASN A 53 -1.84 0.85 25.44
CA ASN A 53 -2.29 0.49 26.79
C ASN A 53 -2.70 -0.98 26.91
N SER A 54 -2.54 -1.80 25.87
CA SER A 54 -2.89 -3.21 25.91
C SER A 54 -2.02 -4.00 26.90
N LYS A 55 -2.54 -5.15 27.37
CA LYS A 55 -1.76 -6.08 28.21
C LYS A 55 -0.62 -6.76 27.45
N PHE A 56 -0.78 -6.93 26.14
CA PHE A 56 0.25 -7.50 25.26
C PHE A 56 1.22 -6.38 24.84
N LYS A 57 2.44 -6.45 25.39
CA LYS A 57 3.47 -5.44 25.10
C LYS A 57 4.34 -5.86 23.94
N MET A 58 4.50 -4.91 22.98
CA MET A 58 5.46 -4.98 21.90
C MET A 58 6.36 -3.75 22.05
N GLU A 59 7.33 -3.82 22.95
CA GLU A 59 8.07 -2.64 23.47
C GLU A 59 8.52 -1.65 22.40
N LYS A 60 9.17 -2.12 21.33
CA LYS A 60 9.65 -1.23 20.25
C LYS A 60 8.51 -0.58 19.47
N LEU A 61 7.47 -1.35 19.16
CA LEU A 61 6.27 -0.85 18.48
C LEU A 61 5.51 0.13 19.36
N ASP A 62 5.28 -0.21 20.63
CA ASP A 62 4.59 0.65 21.59
C ASP A 62 5.33 1.97 21.78
N ASN A 63 6.66 1.94 21.83
CA ASN A 63 7.49 3.14 21.95
C ASN A 63 7.42 4.01 20.68
N SER A 64 7.42 3.41 19.50
CA SER A 64 7.23 4.16 18.24
C SER A 64 5.83 4.75 18.13
N ALA A 65 4.79 4.01 18.53
CA ALA A 65 3.42 4.49 18.59
C ALA A 65 3.24 5.66 19.57
N LYS A 66 3.85 5.58 20.77
CA LYS A 66 3.86 6.68 21.77
C LYS A 66 4.49 7.97 21.24
N LYS A 67 5.52 7.86 20.41
CA LYS A 67 6.16 9.00 19.75
C LYS A 67 5.30 9.56 18.59
N LEU A 68 4.66 8.68 17.82
CA LEU A 68 3.85 9.06 16.68
C LEU A 68 2.53 9.74 17.07
N LEU A 69 1.86 9.25 18.13
CA LEU A 69 0.53 9.68 18.53
C LEU A 69 0.40 11.21 18.76
N PRO A 70 1.26 11.87 19.56
CA PRO A 70 1.16 13.33 19.76
C PRO A 70 1.40 14.10 18.46
N ILE A 71 2.28 13.62 17.59
CA ILE A 71 2.57 14.24 16.29
C ILE A 71 1.37 14.12 15.34
N LEU A 72 0.69 12.97 15.34
CA LEU A 72 -0.55 12.78 14.58
C LEU A 72 -1.66 13.74 15.06
N LYS A 73 -1.79 13.97 16.36
CA LYS A 73 -2.75 14.94 16.92
C LYS A 73 -2.40 16.37 16.50
N GLU A 74 -1.10 16.73 16.52
CA GLU A 74 -0.62 18.03 16.04
C GLU A 74 -0.89 18.19 14.53
N LEU A 75 -0.64 17.13 13.74
CA LEU A 75 -0.89 17.11 12.32
C LEU A 75 -2.38 17.30 12.02
N LYS A 76 -3.27 16.59 12.75
CA LYS A 76 -4.72 16.76 12.60
C LYS A 76 -5.14 18.20 12.82
N THR A 77 -4.65 18.85 13.90
CA THR A 77 -4.98 20.25 14.18
C THR A 77 -4.58 21.17 13.03
N ALA A 78 -3.37 20.97 12.48
CA ALA A 78 -2.89 21.76 11.35
C ALA A 78 -3.74 21.51 10.08
N THR A 79 -4.05 20.25 9.78
CA THR A 79 -4.84 19.90 8.59
C THR A 79 -6.30 20.32 8.71
N ASP A 80 -6.90 20.26 9.90
CA ASP A 80 -8.26 20.79 10.15
C ASP A 80 -8.30 22.31 9.93
N THR A 81 -7.25 23.04 10.38
CA THR A 81 -7.14 24.49 10.16
C THR A 81 -7.05 24.82 8.66
N MET A 82 -6.22 24.08 7.93
CA MET A 82 -6.11 24.20 6.47
C MET A 82 -7.42 23.85 5.77
N GLY A 83 -8.04 22.74 6.20
CA GLY A 83 -9.33 22.27 5.66
C GLY A 83 -10.45 23.30 5.84
N ASN A 84 -10.51 23.96 7.01
CA ASN A 84 -11.46 25.05 7.25
C ASN A 84 -11.20 26.26 6.34
N TYR A 85 -9.96 26.66 6.20
CA TYR A 85 -9.57 27.80 5.38
C TYR A 85 -9.87 27.59 3.90
N TYR A 86 -9.44 26.47 3.33
CA TYR A 86 -9.67 26.16 1.92
C TYR A 86 -11.12 25.70 1.65
N GLY A 87 -11.72 24.92 2.56
CA GLY A 87 -13.09 24.44 2.43
C GLY A 87 -14.14 25.54 2.48
N LYS A 88 -13.91 26.60 3.25
CA LYS A 88 -14.74 27.81 3.29
C LYS A 88 -14.41 28.82 2.19
N LYS A 89 -13.43 28.50 1.33
CA LYS A 89 -12.94 29.38 0.25
C LYS A 89 -12.39 30.73 0.76
N GLU A 90 -11.93 30.81 2.01
CA GLU A 90 -11.31 32.00 2.57
C GLU A 90 -10.07 32.42 1.78
N ASN A 91 -9.35 31.46 1.19
CA ASN A 91 -8.22 31.68 0.31
C ASN A 91 -8.56 32.53 -0.92
N LEU A 92 -9.80 32.51 -1.41
CA LEU A 92 -10.24 33.36 -2.52
C LEU A 92 -10.55 34.78 -2.04
N THR A 93 -11.05 34.91 -0.80
CA THR A 93 -11.41 36.20 -0.21
C THR A 93 -10.17 37.01 0.19
N ASP A 94 -9.16 36.37 0.75
CA ASP A 94 -7.90 37.02 1.18
C ASP A 94 -6.77 36.92 0.14
N ASN A 95 -7.07 36.46 -1.07
CA ASN A 95 -6.11 36.23 -2.16
C ASN A 95 -4.91 35.40 -1.72
N PHE A 96 -5.17 34.29 -1.00
CA PHE A 96 -4.17 33.36 -0.46
C PHE A 96 -3.21 33.93 0.59
N ALA A 97 -3.56 35.07 1.24
CA ALA A 97 -2.66 35.72 2.18
C ALA A 97 -2.23 34.82 3.36
N LYS A 98 -3.17 34.01 3.91
CA LYS A 98 -2.86 33.08 5.01
C LYS A 98 -2.20 31.80 4.56
N SER A 99 -2.27 31.44 3.28
CA SER A 99 -1.83 30.15 2.75
C SER A 99 -0.36 29.85 3.03
N GLN A 100 0.51 30.85 2.90
CA GLN A 100 1.94 30.70 3.14
C GLN A 100 2.25 30.27 4.58
N GLY A 101 1.62 30.90 5.57
CA GLY A 101 1.81 30.58 6.99
C GLY A 101 1.27 29.21 7.35
N LEU A 102 0.09 28.83 6.81
CA LEU A 102 -0.51 27.52 7.00
C LEU A 102 0.38 26.41 6.39
N HIS A 103 0.87 26.61 5.18
CA HIS A 103 1.75 25.67 4.48
C HIS A 103 3.06 25.46 5.25
N THR A 104 3.73 26.53 5.67
CA THR A 104 4.99 26.46 6.43
C THR A 104 4.79 25.71 7.76
N SER A 105 3.70 26.01 8.48
CA SER A 105 3.35 25.33 9.72
C SER A 105 3.06 23.85 9.51
N PHE A 106 2.31 23.51 8.46
CA PHE A 106 2.04 22.13 8.07
C PHE A 106 3.34 21.37 7.73
N LEU A 107 4.22 21.92 6.88
CA LEU A 107 5.46 21.25 6.49
C LEU A 107 6.37 20.95 7.67
N ARG A 108 6.42 21.86 8.68
CA ARG A 108 7.19 21.64 9.91
C ARG A 108 6.68 20.41 10.69
N ILE A 109 5.37 20.25 10.80
CA ILE A 109 4.74 19.11 11.49
C ILE A 109 4.87 17.85 10.64
N TYR A 110 4.65 17.95 9.33
CA TYR A 110 4.77 16.84 8.39
C TYR A 110 6.18 16.21 8.41
N LYS A 111 7.25 16.99 8.50
CA LYS A 111 8.62 16.45 8.62
C LYS A 111 8.76 15.55 9.85
N LYS A 112 8.21 15.97 11.01
CA LYS A 112 8.19 15.15 12.22
C LYS A 112 7.33 13.90 12.05
N TYR A 113 6.15 14.06 11.46
CA TYR A 113 5.23 12.96 11.19
C TYR A 113 5.89 11.90 10.32
N LYS A 114 6.49 12.29 9.20
CA LYS A 114 7.14 11.37 8.27
C LYS A 114 8.17 10.49 8.97
N ILE A 115 9.08 11.09 9.73
CA ILE A 115 10.12 10.35 10.47
C ILE A 115 9.49 9.33 11.43
N ASN A 116 8.51 9.75 12.23
CA ASN A 116 7.93 8.88 13.26
C ASN A 116 6.95 7.83 12.66
N SER A 117 6.27 8.17 11.58
CA SER A 117 5.44 7.24 10.82
C SER A 117 6.29 6.15 10.16
N ASP A 118 7.43 6.52 9.55
CA ASP A 118 8.35 5.56 8.93
C ASP A 118 8.96 4.61 9.98
N LEU A 119 9.33 5.12 11.17
CA LEU A 119 9.80 4.29 12.29
C LEU A 119 8.70 3.31 12.76
N PHE A 120 7.48 3.80 12.95
CA PHE A 120 6.35 2.96 13.34
C PHE A 120 6.06 1.87 12.30
N LYS A 121 6.02 2.24 11.02
CA LYS A 121 5.83 1.29 9.91
C LYS A 121 6.95 0.24 9.85
N THR A 122 8.18 0.65 10.09
CA THR A 122 9.34 -0.27 10.14
C THR A 122 9.19 -1.29 11.26
N GLU A 123 8.78 -0.89 12.47
CA GLU A 123 8.56 -1.84 13.56
C GLU A 123 7.35 -2.75 13.31
N MET A 124 6.28 -2.26 12.67
CA MET A 124 5.15 -3.08 12.23
C MET A 124 5.59 -4.16 11.23
N THR A 125 6.39 -3.78 10.23
CA THR A 125 6.90 -4.72 9.22
C THR A 125 7.76 -5.81 9.87
N LYS A 126 8.69 -5.44 10.77
CA LYS A 126 9.52 -6.43 11.49
C LYS A 126 8.67 -7.46 12.24
N ILE A 127 7.63 -7.01 12.95
CA ILE A 127 6.74 -7.91 13.68
C ILE A 127 5.97 -8.83 12.72
N SER A 128 5.51 -8.30 11.59
CA SER A 128 4.86 -9.09 10.55
C SER A 128 5.81 -10.15 10.00
N ASP A 129 7.05 -9.76 9.68
CA ASP A 129 8.08 -10.67 9.18
C ASP A 129 8.44 -11.77 10.19
N GLU A 130 8.61 -11.40 11.48
CA GLU A 130 8.89 -12.37 12.55
C GLU A 130 7.74 -13.37 12.73
N LYS A 131 6.48 -12.90 12.67
CA LYS A 131 5.32 -13.80 12.70
C LYS A 131 5.28 -14.73 11.50
N MET A 132 5.54 -14.20 10.31
CA MET A 132 5.60 -14.99 9.09
C MET A 132 6.69 -16.08 9.18
N GLN A 133 7.89 -15.73 9.65
CA GLN A 133 8.97 -16.70 9.83
C GLN A 133 8.58 -17.82 10.80
N LYS A 134 7.95 -17.50 11.94
CA LYS A 134 7.46 -18.50 12.90
C LYS A 134 6.43 -19.45 12.27
N VAL A 135 5.50 -18.91 11.48
CA VAL A 135 4.50 -19.72 10.76
C VAL A 135 5.20 -20.68 9.78
N LEU A 136 6.15 -20.17 9.00
CA LEU A 136 6.92 -20.98 8.04
C LEU A 136 7.75 -22.07 8.74
N GLU A 137 8.40 -21.75 9.87
CA GLU A 137 9.12 -22.73 10.68
C GLU A 137 8.19 -23.81 11.22
N THR A 138 7.00 -23.44 11.71
CA THR A 138 5.98 -24.40 12.16
C THR A 138 5.61 -25.35 11.02
N TYR A 139 5.25 -24.85 9.84
CA TYR A 139 4.90 -25.69 8.70
C TYR A 139 6.05 -26.61 8.26
N LYS A 140 7.30 -26.11 8.29
CA LYS A 140 8.47 -26.89 7.98
C LYS A 140 8.67 -28.04 8.97
N ASN A 141 8.53 -27.78 10.28
CA ASN A 141 8.71 -28.78 11.34
C ASN A 141 7.61 -29.84 11.32
N GLU A 142 6.37 -29.46 10.96
CA GLU A 142 5.24 -30.39 10.80
C GLU A 142 5.32 -31.20 9.48
N GLY A 143 6.21 -30.83 8.59
CA GLY A 143 6.27 -31.36 7.23
C GLY A 143 5.04 -31.00 6.39
N SER A 144 4.43 -29.84 6.68
CA SER A 144 3.32 -29.24 5.94
C SER A 144 3.85 -28.44 4.74
N ILE A 145 4.38 -29.19 3.76
CA ILE A 145 5.15 -28.61 2.64
C ILE A 145 4.26 -27.78 1.70
N ILE A 146 3.00 -28.20 1.50
CA ILE A 146 2.05 -27.47 0.66
C ILE A 146 1.72 -26.13 1.32
N LYS A 147 1.36 -26.13 2.61
CA LYS A 147 1.10 -24.88 3.39
C LYS A 147 2.29 -23.95 3.37
N TYR A 148 3.50 -24.49 3.54
CA TYR A 148 4.74 -23.72 3.49
C TYR A 148 4.91 -22.98 2.16
N ASN A 149 4.84 -23.72 1.03
CA ASN A 149 5.03 -23.13 -0.29
C ASN A 149 3.88 -22.18 -0.69
N LEU A 150 2.66 -22.51 -0.34
CA LEU A 150 1.48 -21.68 -0.58
C LEU A 150 1.57 -20.35 0.18
N THR A 151 2.02 -20.39 1.45
CA THR A 151 2.21 -19.18 2.25
C THR A 151 3.29 -18.26 1.66
N ILE A 152 4.43 -18.80 1.23
CA ILE A 152 5.48 -18.02 0.54
C ILE A 152 4.94 -17.41 -0.75
N LEU A 153 4.21 -18.18 -1.55
CA LEU A 153 3.62 -17.71 -2.79
C LEU A 153 2.67 -16.54 -2.56
N MET A 154 1.74 -16.68 -1.61
CA MET A 154 0.78 -15.62 -1.31
C MET A 154 1.46 -14.35 -0.75
N ASN A 155 2.48 -14.50 0.08
CA ASN A 155 3.27 -13.37 0.58
C ASN A 155 4.00 -12.62 -0.55
N ASN A 156 4.54 -13.34 -1.54
CA ASN A 156 5.15 -12.71 -2.72
C ASN A 156 4.08 -11.98 -3.58
N CYS A 157 2.89 -12.55 -3.73
CA CYS A 157 1.78 -11.91 -4.43
C CYS A 157 1.33 -10.62 -3.71
N GLU A 158 1.15 -10.68 -2.38
CA GLU A 158 0.80 -9.54 -1.54
C GLU A 158 1.86 -8.43 -1.63
N SER A 159 3.16 -8.81 -1.58
CA SER A 159 4.27 -7.86 -1.73
C SER A 159 4.24 -7.10 -3.06
N PHE A 160 3.72 -7.72 -4.13
CA PHE A 160 3.51 -7.03 -5.41
C PHE A 160 2.38 -6.01 -5.31
N ILE A 161 1.26 -6.42 -4.72
CA ILE A 161 0.09 -5.55 -4.53
C ILE A 161 0.44 -4.33 -3.66
N ASP A 162 1.17 -4.52 -2.57
CA ASP A 162 1.62 -3.43 -1.70
C ASP A 162 2.43 -2.35 -2.45
N LYS A 163 3.10 -2.73 -3.54
CA LYS A 163 3.85 -1.77 -4.37
C LYS A 163 3.00 -1.04 -5.39
N ILE A 164 1.90 -1.64 -5.83
CA ILE A 164 1.04 -1.06 -6.86
C ILE A 164 -0.27 -0.48 -6.31
N ASP A 165 -0.70 -0.88 -5.10
CA ASP A 165 -1.87 -0.32 -4.42
C ASP A 165 -1.55 1.01 -3.73
N ASN A 166 -0.75 1.81 -4.39
CA ASN A 166 -0.45 3.19 -3.98
C ASN A 166 -1.28 4.12 -4.86
N PRO A 167 -2.18 4.95 -4.29
CA PRO A 167 -2.96 5.94 -5.04
C PRO A 167 -2.11 6.88 -5.89
N LYS A 168 -0.88 7.19 -5.48
CA LYS A 168 0.08 7.94 -6.30
C LYS A 168 0.46 7.21 -7.59
N LEU A 169 0.60 5.88 -7.54
CA LEU A 169 0.83 5.07 -8.73
C LEU A 169 -0.40 5.05 -9.65
N ARG A 170 -1.59 5.28 -9.11
CA ARG A 170 -2.81 5.38 -9.91
C ARG A 170 -2.89 6.67 -10.73
N MET A 171 -2.25 7.76 -10.30
CA MET A 171 -2.45 9.08 -10.90
C MET A 171 -1.24 9.67 -11.64
N THR A 172 -0.01 9.48 -11.21
CA THR A 172 1.11 10.26 -11.76
C THR A 172 2.44 9.53 -11.93
N THR A 173 2.61 8.34 -11.38
CA THR A 173 3.93 7.73 -11.21
C THR A 173 4.15 6.38 -11.90
N PHE A 174 3.29 5.97 -12.81
CA PHE A 174 3.54 4.79 -13.66
C PHE A 174 4.92 4.82 -14.34
N ILE A 175 5.47 6.03 -14.57
CA ILE A 175 6.76 6.23 -15.23
C ILE A 175 7.93 6.22 -14.24
N LYS A 176 7.70 6.59 -12.97
CA LYS A 176 8.76 6.74 -11.95
C LYS A 176 8.77 5.58 -10.95
N GLY A 177 7.87 4.61 -11.10
CA GLY A 177 7.89 3.39 -10.28
C GLY A 177 9.22 2.67 -10.46
N ASP A 178 9.75 2.12 -9.36
CA ASP A 178 10.98 1.31 -9.39
C ASP A 178 10.68 -0.02 -10.11
N LEU A 179 10.69 0.04 -11.45
CA LEU A 179 10.42 -1.09 -12.33
C LEU A 179 11.36 -2.28 -12.00
N GLY A 180 12.59 -1.99 -11.56
CA GLY A 180 13.54 -3.02 -11.15
C GLY A 180 13.04 -3.81 -9.93
N LYS A 181 12.46 -3.12 -8.95
CA LYS A 181 11.86 -3.78 -7.77
C LYS A 181 10.63 -4.61 -8.14
N LEU A 182 9.73 -4.06 -8.98
CA LEU A 182 8.55 -4.80 -9.44
C LEU A 182 8.93 -6.07 -10.21
N LYS A 183 9.92 -6.00 -11.10
CA LYS A 183 10.45 -7.18 -11.81
C LYS A 183 11.03 -8.22 -10.87
N LYS A 184 11.77 -7.79 -9.84
CA LYS A 184 12.31 -8.71 -8.83
C LYS A 184 11.20 -9.43 -8.06
N ILE A 185 10.13 -8.71 -7.67
CA ILE A 185 8.98 -9.33 -7.00
C ILE A 185 8.26 -10.28 -7.97
N GLN A 186 8.03 -9.91 -9.23
CA GLN A 186 7.47 -10.79 -10.24
C GLN A 186 8.28 -12.10 -10.36
N GLN A 187 9.60 -12.00 -10.40
CA GLN A 187 10.49 -13.17 -10.43
C GLN A 187 10.32 -14.05 -9.19
N ASN A 188 10.18 -13.46 -7.99
CA ASN A 188 9.91 -14.21 -6.77
C ASN A 188 8.55 -14.91 -6.81
N ILE A 189 7.51 -14.28 -7.37
CA ILE A 189 6.21 -14.91 -7.59
C ILE A 189 6.37 -16.14 -8.50
N SER A 190 7.03 -16.00 -9.64
CA SER A 190 7.24 -17.12 -10.57
C SER A 190 8.04 -18.26 -9.94
N ILE A 191 9.08 -17.98 -9.16
CA ILE A 191 9.85 -19.01 -8.45
C ILE A 191 8.98 -19.73 -7.42
N SER A 192 8.23 -18.99 -6.60
CA SER A 192 7.37 -19.59 -5.57
C SER A 192 6.17 -20.35 -6.19
N SER A 193 5.62 -19.87 -7.30
CA SER A 193 4.61 -20.57 -8.10
C SER A 193 5.13 -21.92 -8.59
N ASN A 194 6.31 -21.95 -9.21
CA ASN A 194 6.94 -23.18 -9.67
C ASN A 194 7.23 -24.17 -8.52
N ASN A 195 7.67 -23.69 -7.36
CA ASN A 195 7.89 -24.53 -6.19
C ASN A 195 6.58 -25.12 -5.68
N PHE A 196 5.51 -24.29 -5.61
CA PHE A 196 4.18 -24.75 -5.21
C PHE A 196 3.65 -25.81 -6.18
N GLN A 197 3.76 -25.62 -7.51
CA GLN A 197 3.34 -26.60 -8.52
C GLN A 197 4.00 -27.96 -8.30
N LYS A 198 5.33 -28.00 -8.10
CA LYS A 198 6.06 -29.25 -7.84
C LYS A 198 5.57 -29.99 -6.61
N VAL A 199 5.17 -29.26 -5.57
CA VAL A 199 4.72 -29.86 -4.31
C VAL A 199 3.33 -30.46 -4.43
N ILE A 200 2.42 -29.83 -5.16
CA ILE A 200 1.05 -30.31 -5.34
C ILE A 200 0.93 -31.49 -6.33
N GLU A 201 2.00 -31.83 -7.06
CA GLU A 201 2.07 -33.05 -7.84
C GLU A 201 2.22 -34.31 -6.96
N ASN A 202 2.65 -34.15 -5.70
CA ASN A 202 2.89 -35.24 -4.78
C ASN A 202 1.58 -35.68 -4.07
N GLU A 203 0.98 -36.77 -4.55
CA GLU A 203 -0.25 -37.35 -4.01
C GLU A 203 -0.17 -37.73 -2.52
N LYS A 204 0.99 -38.18 -2.06
CA LYS A 204 1.17 -38.51 -0.62
C LYS A 204 1.09 -37.25 0.23
N GLN A 205 1.65 -36.13 -0.28
CA GLN A 205 1.63 -34.85 0.42
C GLN A 205 0.22 -34.23 0.42
N LEU A 206 -0.50 -34.35 -0.71
CA LEU A 206 -1.91 -33.91 -0.79
C LEU A 206 -2.77 -34.61 0.28
N LYS A 207 -2.65 -35.94 0.37
CA LYS A 207 -3.37 -36.74 1.37
C LYS A 207 -2.95 -36.38 2.79
N LYS A 208 -1.64 -36.22 3.04
CA LYS A 208 -1.10 -35.88 4.36
C LYS A 208 -1.66 -34.55 4.86
N GLU A 209 -1.74 -33.53 3.99
CA GLU A 209 -2.19 -32.20 4.36
C GLU A 209 -3.69 -31.97 4.08
N ASN A 210 -4.40 -33.01 3.64
CA ASN A 210 -5.85 -32.99 3.38
C ASN A 210 -6.28 -31.93 2.34
N TYR A 211 -5.50 -31.78 1.24
CA TYR A 211 -5.87 -30.88 0.16
C TYR A 211 -6.69 -31.59 -0.92
N SER A 212 -7.77 -30.95 -1.37
CA SER A 212 -8.55 -31.37 -2.53
C SER A 212 -7.84 -30.97 -3.81
N ARG A 213 -7.65 -31.92 -4.73
CA ARG A 213 -7.09 -31.66 -6.06
C ARG A 213 -7.95 -30.66 -6.84
N GLU A 214 -9.28 -30.80 -6.78
CA GLU A 214 -10.21 -29.88 -7.43
C GLU A 214 -10.03 -28.42 -6.94
N LYS A 215 -9.97 -28.22 -5.62
CA LYS A 215 -9.72 -26.88 -5.04
C LYS A 215 -8.36 -26.31 -5.48
N LEU A 216 -7.32 -27.16 -5.55
CA LEU A 216 -6.00 -26.77 -6.03
C LEU A 216 -5.99 -26.37 -7.51
N GLU A 217 -6.75 -27.07 -8.35
CA GLU A 217 -6.88 -26.72 -9.77
C GLU A 217 -7.57 -25.37 -9.97
N ILE A 218 -8.61 -25.07 -9.17
CA ILE A 218 -9.29 -23.76 -9.18
C ILE A 218 -8.29 -22.66 -8.78
N PHE A 219 -7.56 -22.86 -7.66
CA PHE A 219 -6.54 -21.92 -7.21
C PHE A 219 -5.46 -21.69 -8.27
N ASN A 220 -4.94 -22.77 -8.88
CA ASN A 220 -3.90 -22.68 -9.92
C ASN A 220 -4.36 -21.92 -11.15
N LYS A 221 -5.61 -22.12 -11.57
CA LYS A 221 -6.20 -21.36 -12.68
C LYS A 221 -6.24 -19.86 -12.36
N GLN A 222 -6.62 -19.50 -11.15
CA GLN A 222 -6.65 -18.09 -10.73
C GLN A 222 -5.25 -17.53 -10.54
N LEU A 223 -4.30 -18.32 -10.02
CA LEU A 223 -2.89 -17.94 -9.92
C LEU A 223 -2.31 -17.58 -11.31
N ALA A 224 -2.57 -18.42 -12.31
CA ALA A 224 -2.13 -18.16 -13.69
C ALA A 224 -2.73 -16.85 -14.26
N GLN A 225 -3.99 -16.52 -13.92
CA GLN A 225 -4.61 -15.26 -14.31
C GLN A 225 -3.95 -14.05 -13.61
N PHE A 226 -3.63 -14.19 -12.33
CA PHE A 226 -2.90 -13.15 -11.58
C PHE A 226 -1.49 -12.93 -12.17
N GLU A 227 -0.70 -13.99 -12.37
CA GLU A 227 0.65 -13.90 -12.97
C GLU A 227 0.61 -13.27 -14.37
N LYS A 228 -0.40 -13.61 -15.16
CA LYS A 228 -0.63 -12.98 -16.47
C LYS A 228 -0.91 -11.48 -16.34
N SER A 229 -1.75 -11.07 -15.39
CA SER A 229 -2.07 -9.66 -15.17
C SER A 229 -0.83 -8.87 -14.72
N VAL A 230 0.00 -9.43 -13.82
CA VAL A 230 1.28 -8.87 -13.39
C VAL A 230 2.23 -8.68 -14.59
N THR A 231 2.32 -9.70 -15.44
CA THR A 231 3.21 -9.66 -16.63
C THR A 231 2.78 -8.59 -17.62
N ILE A 232 1.47 -8.48 -17.88
CA ILE A 232 0.93 -7.45 -18.78
C ILE A 232 1.18 -6.06 -18.18
N PHE A 233 0.93 -5.87 -16.88
CA PHE A 233 1.17 -4.63 -16.17
C PHE A 233 2.63 -4.16 -16.28
N ILE A 234 3.60 -5.02 -15.99
CA ILE A 234 5.03 -4.69 -16.12
C ILE A 234 5.39 -4.32 -17.55
N ARG A 235 4.88 -5.07 -18.53
CA ARG A 235 5.11 -4.76 -19.95
C ARG A 235 4.53 -3.40 -20.36
N GLU A 236 3.35 -3.04 -19.86
CA GLU A 236 2.76 -1.71 -20.12
C GLU A 236 3.57 -0.59 -19.43
N LEU A 237 4.11 -0.82 -18.23
CA LEU A 237 5.05 0.13 -17.61
C LEU A 237 6.30 0.36 -18.47
N GLU A 238 6.87 -0.71 -19.03
CA GLU A 238 8.04 -0.61 -19.92
C GLU A 238 7.75 0.19 -21.17
N LYS A 239 6.62 -0.07 -21.83
CA LYS A 239 6.21 0.64 -23.05
C LYS A 239 5.89 2.11 -22.78
N ASN A 240 5.32 2.43 -21.63
CA ASN A 240 4.86 3.77 -21.30
C ASN A 240 5.95 4.65 -20.65
N LYS A 241 7.17 4.13 -20.47
CA LYS A 241 8.30 4.84 -19.85
C LYS A 241 8.66 6.16 -20.51
N SER A 242 8.32 6.33 -21.80
CA SER A 242 8.57 7.54 -22.59
C SER A 242 7.34 8.46 -22.76
N LEU A 243 6.16 8.08 -22.22
CA LEU A 243 4.95 8.87 -22.36
C LEU A 243 4.90 10.02 -21.35
N ASN A 244 4.32 11.15 -21.76
CA ASN A 244 4.01 12.23 -20.81
C ASN A 244 2.75 11.88 -19.98
N ILE A 245 2.56 12.62 -18.85
CA ILE A 245 1.47 12.39 -17.89
C ILE A 245 0.10 12.36 -18.56
N ASN A 246 -0.19 13.31 -19.46
CA ASN A 246 -1.50 13.39 -20.12
C ASN A 246 -1.79 12.20 -21.06
N GLN A 247 -0.75 11.63 -21.68
CA GLN A 247 -0.87 10.44 -22.52
C GLN A 247 -1.12 9.19 -21.69
N ILE A 248 -0.55 9.14 -20.48
CA ILE A 248 -0.71 8.04 -19.54
C ILE A 248 -2.11 8.08 -18.94
N GLU A 249 -2.57 9.25 -18.48
CA GLU A 249 -3.91 9.42 -17.92
C GLU A 249 -4.98 8.92 -18.88
N LYS A 250 -4.92 9.27 -20.16
CA LYS A 250 -5.87 8.77 -21.17
C LYS A 250 -5.87 7.26 -21.35
N LYS A 251 -4.74 6.55 -21.11
CA LYS A 251 -4.63 5.10 -21.25
C LYS A 251 -5.06 4.32 -19.99
N ILE A 252 -4.87 4.89 -18.81
CA ILE A 252 -5.06 4.22 -17.52
C ILE A 252 -6.52 4.21 -17.09
N TYR A 253 -7.34 5.15 -17.56
CA TYR A 253 -8.71 5.37 -17.07
C TYR A 253 -9.79 4.42 -17.62
N SER A 254 -9.47 3.41 -18.39
CA SER A 254 -10.42 2.32 -18.56
C SER A 254 -10.29 1.36 -17.37
N GLU A 255 -11.11 1.50 -16.37
CA GLU A 255 -11.09 0.78 -15.07
C GLU A 255 -10.96 -0.76 -15.15
N ASN A 256 -11.08 -1.35 -16.33
CA ASN A 256 -11.06 -2.80 -16.56
C ASN A 256 -10.11 -3.25 -17.68
N SER A 257 -9.20 -2.40 -18.16
CA SER A 257 -8.28 -2.82 -19.20
C SER A 257 -7.11 -3.62 -18.64
N ALA A 258 -6.72 -4.67 -19.38
CA ALA A 258 -5.56 -5.48 -19.04
C ALA A 258 -4.29 -4.62 -18.93
N GLY A 259 -3.50 -4.86 -17.89
CA GLY A 259 -2.25 -4.12 -17.64
C GLY A 259 -2.41 -2.85 -16.82
N THR A 260 -3.55 -2.64 -16.19
CA THR A 260 -3.75 -1.58 -15.18
C THR A 260 -3.53 -2.12 -13.76
N PRO A 261 -3.21 -1.27 -12.75
CA PRO A 261 -3.18 -1.70 -11.37
C PRO A 261 -4.50 -2.34 -10.92
N ASN A 262 -5.63 -1.77 -11.35
CA ASN A 262 -6.96 -2.29 -11.01
C ASN A 262 -7.19 -3.70 -11.54
N ASP A 263 -6.70 -4.02 -12.75
CA ASP A 263 -6.76 -5.39 -13.28
C ASP A 263 -5.94 -6.37 -12.42
N VAL A 264 -4.73 -5.98 -12.01
CA VAL A 264 -3.88 -6.80 -11.15
C VAL A 264 -4.52 -7.00 -9.78
N ILE A 265 -5.00 -5.92 -9.14
CA ILE A 265 -5.68 -5.96 -7.82
C ILE A 265 -6.93 -6.83 -7.88
N LYS A 266 -7.74 -6.71 -8.94
CA LYS A 266 -8.94 -7.54 -9.14
C LYS A 266 -8.60 -9.03 -9.23
N ASN A 267 -7.56 -9.39 -9.98
CA ASN A 267 -7.12 -10.78 -10.09
C ASN A 267 -6.51 -11.31 -8.79
N TYR A 268 -5.80 -10.46 -8.05
CA TYR A 268 -5.31 -10.79 -6.71
C TYR A 268 -6.45 -11.04 -5.71
N ASN A 269 -7.47 -10.20 -5.68
CA ASN A 269 -8.62 -10.39 -4.78
C ASN A 269 -9.35 -11.71 -5.04
N LYS A 270 -9.45 -12.13 -6.32
CA LYS A 270 -9.97 -13.46 -6.65
C LYS A 270 -9.06 -14.57 -6.15
N LEU A 271 -7.73 -14.42 -6.34
CA LEU A 271 -6.75 -15.38 -5.86
C LEU A 271 -6.82 -15.54 -4.33
N VAL A 272 -6.99 -14.43 -3.59
CA VAL A 272 -7.18 -14.45 -2.13
C VAL A 272 -8.45 -15.20 -1.73
N ASN A 273 -9.55 -15.03 -2.46
CA ASN A 273 -10.79 -15.77 -2.21
C ASN A 273 -10.58 -17.29 -2.41
N ASP A 274 -9.90 -17.69 -3.50
CA ASP A 274 -9.62 -19.09 -3.76
C ASP A 274 -8.61 -19.67 -2.76
N TYR A 275 -7.63 -18.87 -2.32
CA TYR A 275 -6.73 -19.21 -1.22
C TYR A 275 -7.49 -19.49 0.08
N ASN A 276 -8.42 -18.61 0.45
CA ASN A 276 -9.24 -18.78 1.66
C ASN A 276 -10.10 -20.03 1.58
N ASN A 277 -10.67 -20.34 0.41
CA ASN A 277 -11.44 -21.56 0.17
C ASN A 277 -10.56 -22.83 0.22
N LEU A 278 -9.29 -22.71 -0.13
CA LEU A 278 -8.33 -23.80 -0.08
C LEU A 278 -7.85 -24.10 1.34
N MET A 279 -7.76 -23.07 2.19
CA MET A 279 -7.30 -23.19 3.57
C MET A 279 -8.40 -23.61 4.56
N ASN A 280 -9.68 -23.47 4.18
CA ASN A 280 -10.85 -23.92 4.93
C ASN A 280 -11.33 -25.31 4.42
#